data_99ed0665a1b9d9ce63beef26b59bd5d9
#
_entry.id   99ed0665a1b9d9ce63beef26b59bd5d9
#
_cell.length_a   1.000
_cell.length_b   1.000
_cell.length_c   1.000
_cell.angle_alpha   90.00
_cell.angle_beta   90.00
_cell.angle_gamma   90.00
#
_symmetry.space_group_name_H-M   'P 1'
#
loop_
_entity.id
_entity.type
_entity.pdbx_description
1 polymer ?
#
loop_
_entity_poly.entity_id
_entity_poly.type
_entity_poly.pdbx_seq_one_letter_code
_entity_poly.pdbx_strand_id
1 'polypeptide(L)'
;MKILFIVPYVPNLVRVRPYNMIRSLAERGHQVTVLTLWTNEAEQSDIEHLREFCDVVHTIHMPGWRSLWNCAQVLPTRDPLQSVYSWQPALVEPFLNDASYDVVHVEHLRGARYGLHFKQHSNIPVVWDSVDCITHLFRQASAQSTDRLRRWRSRLDLKRTERYEGWLVNQFDRVLVTSPTDKQILTSLSENGSTPPIEVIPNGVALQYFYPDTAVSREA
;
A
#
# COMPACT_ATOMS: atom_id res chain seq x y z
N MET A 1 15.58 2.28 14.67
CA MET A 1 14.12 2.26 14.85
C MET A 1 13.62 0.85 14.59
N LYS A 2 12.56 0.45 15.27
CA LYS A 2 11.85 -0.80 15.02
C LYS A 2 10.59 -0.50 14.20
N ILE A 3 10.54 -0.96 12.97
CA ILE A 3 9.54 -0.59 11.98
C ILE A 3 8.70 -1.81 11.61
N LEU A 4 7.38 -1.69 11.69
CA LEU A 4 6.45 -2.71 11.25
C LEU A 4 5.89 -2.35 9.88
N PHE A 5 6.24 -3.12 8.84
CA PHE A 5 5.69 -3.00 7.50
C PHE A 5 4.53 -3.95 7.28
N ILE A 6 3.40 -3.44 6.82
CA ILE A 6 2.24 -4.23 6.43
C ILE A 6 2.01 -4.05 4.94
N VAL A 7 2.31 -5.09 4.17
CA VAL A 7 2.21 -5.10 2.71
C VAL A 7 1.22 -6.20 2.31
N PRO A 8 0.08 -5.88 1.67
CA PRO A 8 -0.99 -6.84 1.40
C PRO A 8 -0.68 -7.80 0.22
N TYR A 9 0.58 -7.98 -0.11
CA TYR A 9 1.14 -8.87 -1.12
C TYR A 9 2.65 -8.98 -0.91
N VAL A 10 3.28 -10.05 -1.37
CA VAL A 10 4.72 -10.26 -1.17
C VAL A 10 5.54 -9.20 -1.92
N PRO A 11 6.35 -8.38 -1.21
CA PRO A 11 7.30 -7.45 -1.84
C PRO A 11 8.36 -8.21 -2.63
N ASN A 12 8.64 -7.77 -3.85
CA ASN A 12 9.65 -8.39 -4.71
C ASN A 12 10.17 -7.41 -5.77
N LEU A 13 11.00 -7.88 -6.70
CA LEU A 13 11.59 -7.07 -7.78
C LEU A 13 10.57 -6.57 -8.82
N VAL A 14 9.32 -7.07 -8.82
CA VAL A 14 8.21 -6.55 -9.63
C VAL A 14 7.42 -5.50 -8.84
N ARG A 15 7.21 -5.76 -7.56
CA ARG A 15 6.58 -4.84 -6.61
C ARG A 15 7.68 -4.07 -5.88
N VAL A 16 8.38 -3.26 -6.65
CA VAL A 16 9.69 -2.69 -6.29
C VAL A 16 9.64 -1.68 -5.15
N ARG A 17 8.55 -0.90 -4.99
CA ARG A 17 8.48 0.16 -4.00
C ARG A 17 8.63 -0.37 -2.57
N PRO A 18 7.75 -1.27 -2.06
CA PRO A 18 7.90 -1.79 -0.71
C PRO A 18 9.20 -2.56 -0.55
N TYR A 19 9.58 -3.34 -1.56
CA TYR A 19 10.82 -4.11 -1.54
C TYR A 19 12.05 -3.20 -1.33
N ASN A 20 12.19 -2.14 -2.12
CA ASN A 20 13.33 -1.23 -2.01
C ASN A 20 13.30 -0.40 -0.72
N MET A 21 12.12 0.02 -0.24
CA MET A 21 12.00 0.74 1.04
C MET A 21 12.42 -0.15 2.20
N ILE A 22 11.90 -1.36 2.29
CA ILE A 22 12.22 -2.34 3.33
C ILE A 22 13.72 -2.63 3.34
N ARG A 23 14.28 -2.97 2.17
CA ARG A 23 15.70 -3.26 2.02
C ARG A 23 16.58 -2.07 2.43
N SER A 24 16.28 -0.87 1.92
CA SER A 24 17.07 0.33 2.24
C SER A 24 17.05 0.69 3.72
N LEU A 25 15.93 0.44 4.42
CA LEU A 25 15.83 0.67 5.86
C LEU A 25 16.61 -0.38 6.64
N ALA A 26 16.53 -1.66 6.25
CA ALA A 26 17.33 -2.71 6.86
C ALA A 26 18.84 -2.46 6.68
N GLU A 27 19.29 -2.10 5.46
CA GLU A 27 20.69 -1.74 5.16
C GLU A 27 21.19 -0.53 5.99
N ARG A 28 20.28 0.35 6.43
CA ARG A 28 20.62 1.48 7.34
C ARG A 28 20.58 1.11 8.82
N GLY A 29 20.41 -0.16 9.14
CA GLY A 29 20.42 -0.67 10.52
C GLY A 29 19.12 -0.47 11.30
N HIS A 30 17.99 -0.27 10.61
CA HIS A 30 16.68 -0.33 11.26
C HIS A 30 16.23 -1.79 11.40
N GLN A 31 15.55 -2.10 12.51
CA GLN A 31 14.91 -3.39 12.71
C GLN A 31 13.58 -3.40 11.95
N VAL A 32 13.48 -4.25 10.94
CA VAL A 32 12.31 -4.29 10.05
C VAL A 32 11.57 -5.61 10.21
N THR A 33 10.30 -5.51 10.63
CA THR A 33 9.34 -6.62 10.63
C THR A 33 8.39 -6.44 9.46
N VAL A 34 8.23 -7.47 8.63
CA VAL A 34 7.32 -7.46 7.48
C VAL A 34 6.14 -8.41 7.71
N LEU A 35 4.93 -7.88 7.60
CA LEU A 35 3.69 -8.67 7.57
C LEU A 35 3.16 -8.68 6.15
N THR A 36 3.00 -9.86 5.54
CA THR A 36 2.57 -9.96 4.14
C THR A 36 1.65 -11.15 3.89
N LEU A 37 0.86 -11.04 2.83
CA LEU A 37 -0.02 -12.12 2.36
C LEU A 37 0.58 -12.74 1.11
N TRP A 38 0.56 -14.06 1.03
CA TRP A 38 0.92 -14.80 -0.17
C TRP A 38 -0.29 -15.55 -0.74
N THR A 39 -0.32 -15.71 -2.05
CA THR A 39 -1.47 -16.27 -2.79
C THR A 39 -1.13 -17.54 -3.56
N ASN A 40 0.13 -17.75 -3.89
CA ASN A 40 0.59 -18.91 -4.63
C ASN A 40 2.00 -19.34 -4.16
N GLU A 41 2.33 -20.60 -4.40
CA GLU A 41 3.61 -21.21 -3.97
C GLU A 41 4.85 -20.55 -4.61
N ALA A 42 4.71 -19.93 -5.78
CA ALA A 42 5.83 -19.26 -6.44
C ALA A 42 6.33 -18.03 -5.66
N GLU A 43 5.49 -17.46 -4.77
CA GLU A 43 5.89 -16.32 -3.92
C GLU A 43 6.76 -16.74 -2.71
N GLN A 44 6.96 -18.06 -2.48
CA GLN A 44 7.78 -18.54 -1.35
C GLN A 44 9.26 -18.15 -1.51
N SER A 45 9.81 -18.18 -2.72
CA SER A 45 11.18 -17.75 -2.97
C SER A 45 11.39 -16.26 -2.65
N ASP A 46 10.39 -15.42 -2.94
CA ASP A 46 10.45 -13.99 -2.61
C ASP A 46 10.37 -13.77 -1.09
N ILE A 47 9.59 -14.60 -0.38
CA ILE A 47 9.50 -14.57 1.09
C ILE A 47 10.84 -14.96 1.73
N GLU A 48 11.49 -16.03 1.24
CA GLU A 48 12.82 -16.42 1.74
C GLU A 48 13.85 -15.31 1.49
N HIS A 49 13.80 -14.67 0.34
CA HIS A 49 14.68 -13.55 0.04
C HIS A 49 14.47 -12.35 0.98
N LEU A 50 13.23 -12.05 1.39
CA LEU A 50 12.96 -11.02 2.40
C LEU A 50 13.58 -11.36 3.76
N ARG A 51 13.61 -12.65 4.14
CA ARG A 51 14.21 -13.12 5.40
C ARG A 51 15.72 -12.94 5.48
N GLU A 52 16.39 -12.73 4.34
CA GLU A 52 17.84 -12.49 4.32
C GLU A 52 18.23 -11.13 4.96
N PHE A 53 17.33 -10.14 4.94
CA PHE A 53 17.62 -8.79 5.41
C PHE A 53 16.60 -8.20 6.39
N CYS A 54 15.46 -8.87 6.60
CA CYS A 54 14.47 -8.45 7.60
C CYS A 54 14.62 -9.23 8.89
N ASP A 55 14.38 -8.60 10.05
CA ASP A 55 14.43 -9.26 11.36
C ASP A 55 13.33 -10.31 11.51
N VAL A 56 12.13 -9.99 11.02
CA VAL A 56 10.96 -10.89 11.06
C VAL A 56 10.17 -10.76 9.76
N VAL A 57 9.80 -11.88 9.16
CA VAL A 57 8.85 -11.94 8.04
C VAL A 57 7.71 -12.86 8.43
N HIS A 58 6.59 -12.27 8.79
CA HIS A 58 5.36 -12.98 9.12
C HIS A 58 4.44 -13.03 7.90
N THR A 59 4.00 -14.22 7.53
CA THR A 59 3.24 -14.42 6.30
C THR A 59 2.00 -15.26 6.56
N ILE A 60 0.91 -14.93 5.87
CA ILE A 60 -0.32 -15.73 5.89
C ILE A 60 -0.78 -16.00 4.46
N HIS A 61 -1.25 -17.21 4.22
CA HIS A 61 -1.89 -17.56 2.96
C HIS A 61 -3.23 -16.84 2.81
N MET A 62 -3.43 -16.18 1.67
CA MET A 62 -4.68 -15.51 1.30
C MET A 62 -5.34 -16.25 0.13
N PRO A 63 -6.22 -17.22 0.39
CA PRO A 63 -6.88 -17.96 -0.66
C PRO A 63 -7.88 -17.07 -1.42
N GLY A 64 -7.98 -17.23 -2.73
CA GLY A 64 -8.82 -16.38 -3.59
C GLY A 64 -10.30 -16.35 -3.19
N TRP A 65 -10.85 -17.45 -2.66
CA TRP A 65 -12.23 -17.48 -2.16
C TRP A 65 -12.46 -16.50 -1.00
N ARG A 66 -11.44 -16.28 -0.14
CA ARG A 66 -11.55 -15.34 0.97
C ARG A 66 -11.60 -13.90 0.49
N SER A 67 -10.79 -13.56 -0.50
CA SER A 67 -10.86 -12.24 -1.15
C SER A 67 -12.24 -11.98 -1.76
N LEU A 68 -12.81 -12.96 -2.43
CA LEU A 68 -14.18 -12.88 -2.99
C LEU A 68 -15.23 -12.74 -1.89
N TRP A 69 -15.11 -13.49 -0.80
CA TRP A 69 -16.00 -13.39 0.35
C TRP A 69 -15.94 -12.01 1.01
N ASN A 70 -14.73 -11.48 1.25
CA ASN A 70 -14.55 -10.13 1.75
C ASN A 70 -15.25 -9.09 0.86
N CYS A 71 -15.08 -9.20 -0.46
CA CYS A 71 -15.76 -8.32 -1.41
C CYS A 71 -17.28 -8.47 -1.36
N ALA A 72 -17.80 -9.69 -1.23
CA ALA A 72 -19.24 -9.94 -1.15
C ALA A 72 -19.87 -9.29 0.09
N GLN A 73 -19.19 -9.31 1.23
CA GLN A 73 -19.67 -8.69 2.47
C GLN A 73 -19.85 -7.17 2.38
N VAL A 74 -19.05 -6.50 1.56
CA VAL A 74 -19.11 -5.03 1.44
C VAL A 74 -19.94 -4.54 0.24
N LEU A 75 -20.48 -5.44 -0.58
CA LEU A 75 -21.37 -5.05 -1.68
C LEU A 75 -22.54 -4.15 -1.24
N PRO A 76 -23.23 -4.41 -0.11
CA PRO A 76 -24.31 -3.55 0.38
C PRO A 76 -23.80 -2.27 1.06
N THR A 77 -22.51 -2.15 1.33
CA THR A 77 -21.91 -0.99 1.99
C THR A 77 -21.44 0.06 0.98
N ARG A 78 -20.84 1.14 1.49
CA ARG A 78 -20.23 2.19 0.67
C ARG A 78 -18.71 2.05 0.56
N ASP A 79 -18.13 0.98 1.09
CA ASP A 79 -16.71 0.72 1.02
C ASP A 79 -16.31 0.23 -0.39
N PRO A 80 -15.15 0.65 -0.91
CA PRO A 80 -14.65 0.13 -2.17
C PRO A 80 -14.17 -1.32 -2.00
N LEU A 81 -14.35 -2.16 -3.03
CA LEU A 81 -13.97 -3.57 -2.97
C LEU A 81 -12.48 -3.76 -2.66
N GLN A 82 -11.64 -2.86 -3.14
CA GLN A 82 -10.20 -2.92 -2.90
C GLN A 82 -9.80 -2.75 -1.43
N SER A 83 -10.57 -1.99 -0.63
CA SER A 83 -10.24 -1.77 0.78
C SER A 83 -10.34 -3.03 1.65
N VAL A 84 -11.07 -4.04 1.19
CA VAL A 84 -11.30 -5.30 1.92
C VAL A 84 -10.73 -6.52 1.22
N TYR A 85 -10.32 -6.41 -0.04
CA TYR A 85 -9.87 -7.53 -0.86
C TYR A 85 -8.82 -8.40 -0.17
N SER A 86 -7.85 -7.77 0.48
CA SER A 86 -6.74 -8.42 1.18
C SER A 86 -6.94 -8.49 2.70
N TRP A 87 -8.16 -8.33 3.21
CA TRP A 87 -8.40 -8.32 4.65
C TRP A 87 -8.32 -9.72 5.28
N GLN A 88 -7.35 -9.91 6.18
CA GLN A 88 -7.11 -11.11 6.95
C GLN A 88 -6.61 -10.71 8.34
N PRO A 89 -7.49 -10.53 9.36
CA PRO A 89 -7.11 -9.98 10.66
C PRO A 89 -6.01 -10.78 11.36
N ALA A 90 -5.96 -12.10 11.19
CA ALA A 90 -4.92 -12.95 11.74
C ALA A 90 -3.49 -12.52 11.35
N LEU A 91 -3.32 -11.73 10.27
CA LEU A 91 -2.02 -11.18 9.87
C LEU A 91 -1.44 -10.22 10.91
N VAL A 92 -2.28 -9.45 11.57
CA VAL A 92 -1.85 -8.35 12.46
C VAL A 92 -2.16 -8.61 13.94
N GLU A 93 -3.12 -9.48 14.24
CA GLU A 93 -3.52 -9.78 15.62
C GLU A 93 -2.36 -10.09 16.58
N PRO A 94 -1.32 -10.87 16.21
CA PRO A 94 -0.19 -11.16 17.09
C PRO A 94 0.65 -9.92 17.44
N PHE A 95 0.55 -8.84 16.65
CA PHE A 95 1.41 -7.65 16.74
C PHE A 95 0.71 -6.42 17.33
N LEU A 96 -0.62 -6.45 17.49
CA LEU A 96 -1.40 -5.29 17.94
C LEU A 96 -1.01 -4.77 19.33
N ASN A 97 -0.60 -5.67 20.22
CA ASN A 97 -0.23 -5.34 21.59
C ASN A 97 1.29 -5.15 21.80
N ASP A 98 2.09 -5.28 20.73
CA ASP A 98 3.53 -5.06 20.81
C ASP A 98 3.87 -3.57 20.68
N ALA A 99 3.97 -2.90 21.82
CA ALA A 99 4.33 -1.47 21.89
C ALA A 99 5.82 -1.19 21.59
N SER A 100 6.61 -2.16 21.20
CA SER A 100 8.04 -1.98 20.92
C SER A 100 8.32 -1.37 19.54
N TYR A 101 7.35 -1.28 18.66
CA TYR A 101 7.49 -0.63 17.36
C TYR A 101 7.44 0.89 17.47
N ASP A 102 8.34 1.56 16.77
CA ASP A 102 8.39 3.03 16.69
C ASP A 102 7.38 3.57 15.68
N VAL A 103 7.06 2.78 14.65
CA VAL A 103 6.12 3.15 13.58
C VAL A 103 5.56 1.92 12.87
N VAL A 104 4.31 2.02 12.45
CA VAL A 104 3.65 1.08 11.54
C VAL A 104 3.55 1.73 10.16
N HIS A 105 4.11 1.08 9.14
CA HIS A 105 4.01 1.49 7.74
C HIS A 105 3.07 0.54 7.00
N VAL A 106 2.02 1.10 6.41
CA VAL A 106 0.99 0.31 5.71
C VAL A 106 0.95 0.72 4.26
N GLU A 107 1.05 -0.25 3.35
CA GLU A 107 1.11 0.03 1.93
C GLU A 107 -0.21 -0.22 1.21
N HIS A 108 -0.49 0.68 0.26
CA HIS A 108 -1.60 0.60 -0.69
C HIS A 108 -2.99 0.69 -0.02
N LEU A 109 -4.02 1.00 -0.83
CA LEU A 109 -5.42 1.03 -0.37
C LEU A 109 -5.87 -0.32 0.24
N ARG A 110 -5.35 -1.44 -0.28
CA ARG A 110 -5.65 -2.78 0.22
C ARG A 110 -5.10 -3.05 1.62
N GLY A 111 -4.03 -2.33 2.00
CA GLY A 111 -3.42 -2.42 3.34
C GLY A 111 -4.05 -1.46 4.35
N ALA A 112 -4.69 -0.39 3.90
CA ALA A 112 -5.17 0.70 4.75
C ALA A 112 -6.01 0.22 5.94
N ARG A 113 -6.85 -0.81 5.76
CA ARG A 113 -7.68 -1.37 6.82
C ARG A 113 -6.86 -1.94 7.98
N TYR A 114 -5.68 -2.49 7.72
CA TYR A 114 -4.75 -2.94 8.78
C TYR A 114 -4.24 -1.77 9.61
N GLY A 115 -3.86 -0.68 8.94
CA GLY A 115 -3.43 0.54 9.62
C GLY A 115 -4.52 1.15 10.50
N LEU A 116 -5.76 1.20 10.01
CA LEU A 116 -6.91 1.62 10.81
C LEU A 116 -7.11 0.72 12.04
N HIS A 117 -6.91 -0.59 11.87
CA HIS A 117 -7.01 -1.54 12.96
C HIS A 117 -5.92 -1.32 14.02
N PHE A 118 -4.68 -1.03 13.61
CA PHE A 118 -3.63 -0.63 14.53
C PHE A 118 -3.97 0.66 15.30
N LYS A 119 -4.47 1.69 14.63
CA LYS A 119 -4.87 2.95 15.28
C LYS A 119 -6.00 2.79 16.30
N GLN A 120 -6.82 1.76 16.19
CA GLN A 120 -7.87 1.44 17.16
C GLN A 120 -7.35 0.73 18.41
N HIS A 121 -6.19 0.03 18.31
CA HIS A 121 -5.68 -0.84 19.36
C HIS A 121 -4.33 -0.40 19.93
N SER A 122 -3.65 0.57 19.32
CA SER A 122 -2.37 1.07 19.77
C SER A 122 -2.22 2.58 19.56
N ASN A 123 -1.25 3.19 20.26
CA ASN A 123 -0.87 4.60 20.07
C ASN A 123 0.37 4.74 19.17
N ILE A 124 0.81 3.67 18.52
CA ILE A 124 1.96 3.70 17.61
C ILE A 124 1.59 4.53 16.38
N PRO A 125 2.43 5.48 15.96
CA PRO A 125 2.19 6.25 14.75
C PRO A 125 2.03 5.35 13.52
N VAL A 126 1.02 5.61 12.69
CA VAL A 126 0.75 4.84 11.48
C VAL A 126 0.92 5.72 10.25
N VAL A 127 1.81 5.30 9.37
CA VAL A 127 2.04 5.88 8.04
C VAL A 127 1.30 5.05 7.01
N TRP A 128 0.43 5.69 6.23
CA TRP A 128 -0.19 5.05 5.09
C TRP A 128 0.51 5.48 3.80
N ASP A 129 1.20 4.56 3.16
CA ASP A 129 1.73 4.74 1.81
C ASP A 129 0.65 4.34 0.80
N SER A 130 -0.09 5.34 0.31
CA SER A 130 -1.11 5.12 -0.71
C SER A 130 -0.51 4.62 -2.02
N VAL A 131 0.80 4.88 -2.24
CA VAL A 131 1.51 4.66 -3.50
C VAL A 131 0.95 5.58 -4.57
N ASP A 132 -0.23 5.22 -5.11
CA ASP A 132 -0.96 5.97 -6.12
C ASP A 132 -2.36 6.37 -5.59
N CYS A 133 -2.92 7.43 -6.12
CA CYS A 133 -4.33 7.75 -5.92
C CYS A 133 -5.20 6.82 -6.79
N ILE A 134 -5.86 5.85 -6.17
CA ILE A 134 -6.70 4.87 -6.88
C ILE A 134 -7.87 5.54 -7.59
N THR A 135 -8.42 6.60 -7.00
CA THR A 135 -9.41 7.47 -7.66
C THR A 135 -8.89 8.01 -9.00
N HIS A 136 -7.65 8.49 -9.03
CA HIS A 136 -7.03 8.98 -10.27
C HIS A 136 -6.93 7.87 -11.33
N LEU A 137 -6.42 6.71 -10.95
CA LEU A 137 -6.29 5.56 -11.84
C LEU A 137 -7.67 5.15 -12.40
N PHE A 138 -8.70 5.11 -11.57
CA PHE A 138 -10.06 4.77 -12.01
C PHE A 138 -10.67 5.84 -12.93
N ARG A 139 -10.41 7.12 -12.68
CA ARG A 139 -10.84 8.21 -13.58
C ARG A 139 -10.22 8.05 -14.97
N GLN A 140 -8.92 7.79 -15.05
CA GLN A 140 -8.21 7.53 -16.30
C GLN A 140 -8.75 6.29 -17.02
N ALA A 141 -8.89 5.16 -16.32
CA ALA A 141 -9.40 3.92 -16.89
C ALA A 141 -10.85 4.06 -17.38
N SER A 142 -11.70 4.80 -16.67
CA SER A 142 -13.09 5.03 -17.06
C SER A 142 -13.22 5.91 -18.31
N ALA A 143 -12.32 6.87 -18.51
CA ALA A 143 -12.28 7.73 -19.68
C ALA A 143 -11.88 6.98 -20.96
N GLN A 144 -11.05 5.95 -20.84
CA GLN A 144 -10.55 5.15 -21.95
C GLN A 144 -11.45 3.95 -22.33
N SER A 145 -12.42 3.59 -21.47
CA SER A 145 -13.26 2.41 -21.71
C SER A 145 -14.37 2.68 -22.74
N THR A 146 -14.47 1.84 -23.76
CA THR A 146 -15.52 1.87 -24.78
C THR A 146 -16.78 1.07 -24.39
N ASP A 147 -16.66 0.11 -23.47
CA ASP A 147 -17.75 -0.75 -22.99
C ASP A 147 -18.65 -0.04 -21.97
N ARG A 148 -19.95 0.06 -22.28
CA ARG A 148 -20.96 0.75 -21.44
C ARG A 148 -21.15 0.10 -20.06
N LEU A 149 -21.18 -1.23 -20.00
CA LEU A 149 -21.40 -1.97 -18.75
C LEU A 149 -20.18 -1.86 -17.84
N ARG A 150 -18.99 -2.02 -18.42
CA ARG A 150 -17.71 -1.84 -17.73
C ARG A 150 -17.56 -0.42 -17.19
N ARG A 151 -17.96 0.59 -17.97
CA ARG A 151 -17.98 2.00 -17.57
C ARG A 151 -18.92 2.26 -16.40
N TRP A 152 -20.11 1.66 -16.40
CA TRP A 152 -21.09 1.81 -15.31
C TRP A 152 -20.57 1.20 -13.99
N ARG A 153 -20.03 -0.03 -14.04
CA ARG A 153 -19.41 -0.68 -12.87
C ARG A 153 -18.24 0.12 -12.35
N SER A 154 -17.34 0.60 -13.22
CA SER A 154 -16.20 1.45 -12.84
C SER A 154 -16.65 2.74 -12.18
N ARG A 155 -17.75 3.37 -12.63
CA ARG A 155 -18.29 4.59 -12.02
C ARG A 155 -18.84 4.38 -10.61
N LEU A 156 -19.44 3.22 -10.33
CA LEU A 156 -19.93 2.91 -8.99
C LEU A 156 -18.78 2.72 -8.00
N ASP A 157 -17.76 1.97 -8.41
CA ASP A 157 -16.60 1.73 -7.57
C ASP A 157 -15.72 3.00 -7.43
N LEU A 158 -15.65 3.83 -8.48
CA LEU A 158 -15.01 5.14 -8.45
C LEU A 158 -15.59 6.04 -7.35
N LYS A 159 -16.93 6.22 -7.30
CA LYS A 159 -17.56 7.06 -6.27
C LYS A 159 -17.32 6.54 -4.85
N ARG A 160 -17.28 5.22 -4.68
CA ARG A 160 -16.95 4.60 -3.39
C ARG A 160 -15.49 4.89 -3.02
N THR A 161 -14.59 4.75 -3.99
CA THR A 161 -13.16 4.97 -3.79
C THR A 161 -12.86 6.44 -3.49
N GLU A 162 -13.43 7.39 -4.26
CA GLU A 162 -13.29 8.84 -4.02
C GLU A 162 -13.64 9.22 -2.59
N ARG A 163 -14.81 8.78 -2.15
CA ARG A 163 -15.26 9.06 -0.78
C ARG A 163 -14.39 8.40 0.27
N TYR A 164 -13.98 7.15 0.04
CA TYR A 164 -13.17 6.40 0.97
C TYR A 164 -11.75 6.97 1.09
N GLU A 165 -11.09 7.27 -0.02
CA GLU A 165 -9.77 7.92 -0.02
C GLU A 165 -9.82 9.31 0.62
N GLY A 166 -10.87 10.12 0.31
CA GLY A 166 -11.06 11.43 0.92
C GLY A 166 -11.23 11.39 2.45
N TRP A 167 -11.89 10.36 2.97
CA TRP A 167 -11.98 10.12 4.40
C TRP A 167 -10.67 9.56 4.96
N LEU A 168 -10.04 8.62 4.25
CA LEU A 168 -8.90 7.85 4.71
C LEU A 168 -7.65 8.70 4.94
N VAL A 169 -7.41 9.73 4.12
CA VAL A 169 -6.27 10.63 4.24
C VAL A 169 -6.19 11.37 5.58
N ASN A 170 -7.32 11.49 6.27
CA ASN A 170 -7.40 12.14 7.58
C ASN A 170 -7.31 11.14 8.76
N GLN A 171 -7.18 9.84 8.49
CA GLN A 171 -7.13 8.82 9.53
C GLN A 171 -5.71 8.49 10.00
N PHE A 172 -4.70 8.85 9.21
CA PHE A 172 -3.31 8.48 9.44
C PHE A 172 -2.45 9.64 9.91
N ASP A 173 -1.37 9.34 10.63
CA ASP A 173 -0.43 10.34 11.12
C ASP A 173 0.40 10.95 9.98
N ARG A 174 0.65 10.16 8.93
CA ARG A 174 1.27 10.56 7.66
C ARG A 174 0.67 9.77 6.51
N VAL A 175 0.59 10.41 5.35
CA VAL A 175 0.20 9.76 4.09
C VAL A 175 1.32 9.99 3.09
N LEU A 176 1.76 8.93 2.41
CA LEU A 176 2.77 9.00 1.36
C LEU A 176 2.15 8.73 -0.01
N VAL A 177 2.65 9.41 -1.02
CA VAL A 177 2.29 9.21 -2.43
C VAL A 177 3.54 9.31 -3.31
N THR A 178 3.46 8.79 -4.53
CA THR A 178 4.61 8.79 -5.45
C THR A 178 4.73 10.06 -6.28
N SER A 179 3.65 10.82 -6.48
CA SER A 179 3.65 11.99 -7.34
C SER A 179 2.97 13.22 -6.75
N PRO A 180 3.38 14.45 -7.18
CA PRO A 180 2.65 15.67 -6.84
C PRO A 180 1.20 15.67 -7.31
N THR A 181 0.89 15.02 -8.43
CA THR A 181 -0.47 14.90 -8.96
C THR A 181 -1.36 14.09 -8.01
N ASP A 182 -0.87 12.94 -7.51
CA ASP A 182 -1.62 12.13 -6.55
C ASP A 182 -1.86 12.90 -5.25
N LYS A 183 -0.85 13.64 -4.76
CA LYS A 183 -0.99 14.53 -3.61
C LYS A 183 -2.09 15.55 -3.83
N GLN A 184 -2.11 16.25 -4.97
CA GLN A 184 -3.13 17.25 -5.28
C GLN A 184 -4.54 16.64 -5.31
N ILE A 185 -4.69 15.48 -5.93
CA ILE A 185 -5.99 14.81 -6.05
C ILE A 185 -6.46 14.34 -4.67
N LEU A 186 -5.63 13.62 -3.91
CA LEU A 186 -5.99 13.17 -2.56
C LEU A 186 -6.33 14.34 -1.63
N THR A 187 -5.59 15.46 -1.71
CA THR A 187 -5.90 16.67 -0.97
C THR A 187 -7.26 17.24 -1.36
N SER A 188 -7.60 17.23 -2.66
CA SER A 188 -8.90 17.70 -3.16
C SER A 188 -10.08 16.82 -2.75
N LEU A 189 -9.84 15.54 -2.48
CA LEU A 189 -10.84 14.60 -1.99
C LEU A 189 -11.09 14.72 -0.48
N SER A 190 -10.13 15.30 0.26
CA SER A 190 -10.22 15.44 1.72
C SER A 190 -11.44 16.26 2.10
N GLU A 191 -12.33 15.68 2.90
CA GLU A 191 -13.47 16.35 3.48
C GLU A 191 -12.99 17.26 4.64
N ASN A 192 -13.64 18.39 4.88
CA ASN A 192 -13.46 19.30 6.03
C ASN A 192 -12.38 20.37 5.97
N GLY A 193 -11.75 20.66 4.83
CA GLY A 193 -10.77 21.76 4.74
C GLY A 193 -9.51 21.55 5.60
N SER A 194 -9.35 20.41 6.23
CA SER A 194 -8.11 20.00 6.89
C SER A 194 -7.08 19.66 5.82
N THR A 195 -5.86 20.14 5.99
CA THR A 195 -4.75 19.74 5.13
C THR A 195 -4.19 18.42 5.69
N PRO A 196 -4.49 17.26 5.09
CA PRO A 196 -3.93 16.01 5.55
C PRO A 196 -2.41 16.03 5.40
N PRO A 197 -1.66 15.35 6.26
CA PRO A 197 -0.19 15.32 6.23
C PRO A 197 0.31 14.42 5.08
N ILE A 198 0.08 14.83 3.82
CA ILE A 198 0.49 14.08 2.62
C ILE A 198 1.86 14.53 2.16
N GLU A 199 2.78 13.60 2.04
CA GLU A 199 4.13 13.80 1.54
C GLU A 199 4.38 13.05 0.23
N VAL A 200 5.19 13.64 -0.65
CA VAL A 200 5.56 13.01 -1.92
C VAL A 200 6.92 12.35 -1.77
N ILE A 201 6.95 11.04 -1.89
CA ILE A 201 8.17 10.23 -1.93
C ILE A 201 8.16 9.44 -3.24
N PRO A 202 8.83 9.91 -4.28
CA PRO A 202 8.85 9.22 -5.58
C PRO A 202 9.54 7.86 -5.49
N ASN A 203 9.26 7.02 -6.46
CA ASN A 203 9.95 5.74 -6.57
C ASN A 203 11.44 5.97 -6.85
N GLY A 204 12.27 5.26 -6.10
CA GLY A 204 13.72 5.23 -6.33
C GLY A 204 14.09 4.28 -7.46
N VAL A 205 15.32 4.42 -7.94
CA VAL A 205 15.95 3.50 -8.89
C VAL A 205 17.22 2.92 -8.30
N ALA A 206 17.55 1.71 -8.68
CA ALA A 206 18.80 1.05 -8.26
C ALA A 206 19.98 1.61 -9.06
N LEU A 207 20.69 2.59 -8.49
CA LEU A 207 21.80 3.28 -9.17
C LEU A 207 22.95 2.35 -9.57
N GLN A 208 23.10 1.21 -8.90
CA GLN A 208 24.07 0.20 -9.28
C GLN A 208 23.75 -0.50 -10.62
N TYR A 209 22.50 -0.44 -11.08
CA TYR A 209 22.06 -0.95 -12.38
C TYR A 209 21.86 0.15 -13.42
N PHE A 210 21.43 1.34 -12.98
CA PHE A 210 21.10 2.47 -13.84
C PHE A 210 22.14 3.57 -13.64
N TYR A 211 23.33 3.38 -14.16
CA TYR A 211 24.38 4.41 -14.23
C TYR A 211 24.55 4.88 -15.69
N PRO A 212 24.89 6.15 -15.91
CA PRO A 212 25.16 6.64 -17.25
C PRO A 212 26.33 5.87 -17.87
N ASP A 213 26.12 5.29 -19.03
CA ASP A 213 27.24 4.75 -19.80
C ASP A 213 28.04 5.92 -20.35
N THR A 214 29.16 6.19 -19.71
CA THR A 214 30.08 7.28 -20.10
C THR A 214 30.77 7.01 -21.44
N ALA A 215 30.65 5.80 -22.01
CA ALA A 215 31.20 5.42 -23.29
C ALA A 215 30.33 5.80 -24.49
N VAL A 216 29.05 6.14 -24.28
CA VAL A 216 28.18 6.62 -25.34
C VAL A 216 28.39 8.13 -25.50
N SER A 217 29.37 8.51 -26.32
CA SER A 217 29.46 9.88 -26.85
C SER A 217 28.15 10.18 -27.59
N ARG A 218 27.41 11.15 -27.12
CA ARG A 218 26.28 11.73 -27.87
C ARG A 218 26.90 12.40 -29.12
N GLU A 219 26.96 11.67 -30.20
CA GLU A 219 27.08 12.30 -31.52
C GLU A 219 25.78 13.09 -31.75
N ALA A 220 25.95 14.39 -31.86
CA ALA A 220 24.88 15.37 -32.07
C ALA A 220 24.37 15.32 -33.51
#